data_5cbbc547fdaddfbcd6c25867f8448b91
#
_entry.id   5cbbc547fdaddfbcd6c25867f8448b91
#
_cell.length_a   1.000
_cell.length_b   1.000
_cell.length_c   1.000
_cell.angle_alpha   90.00
_cell.angle_beta   90.00
_cell.angle_gamma   90.00
#
_symmetry.space_group_name_H-M   'P 1'
#
loop_
_entity.id
_entity.type
_entity.pdbx_description
1 polymer ?
#
loop_
_entity_poly.entity_id
_entity_poly.type
_entity_poly.pdbx_seq_one_letter_code
_entity_poly.pdbx_strand_id
1 'polypeptide(L)'
;MRHMSSVTPTRNVKGEQDMHNMTKRGSTYYVRFIVPQDRWHDVGRATAARAGIRRDIVKSLYTKDYRQALLRRGAKLATIRTEIDAALVAHGLPPLHGDWSPACGDLQQQLTDQALQARQALEEADDYRAPYYRNDDPATGVIISESISDRDFGADVVRESLHASAQRIAQRIGGPAGDKAAREACQQAQAIASGTATPLGILLDRWFPQIDGVVTKQLIDRHHLALSRLGQHLAQAAGIETGDPEGYARSIPIERINRKTAGHFREWLEKLPGLGPRVVGFHLSTMNTFWKWAQDVGYAEVNPWEGSTRGLKRKISLSTRARGEKRPYTDDELVRLLTQARERMTQPNRGPWARVIYDMLRLAPLTGCRQNELASLTVGRVIRPQHPGQLWRISVTENVSKTRSSVREVPLHPIARAVIEQRLADLPAQPAADAMIFPECRPGGRDNKPGHYLSKRYATFLKSVLGENNAVDFHSFRRCFATFIKQAEANGADSCSDLVLDHLLGHKPVTLATNTYAAKRFDWSVYDRAITEMGERGIAGAVLQAMRN
;
A
#
# COMPACT_ATOMS: atom_id res chain seq x y z
N MET A 1 -10.72 56.11 2.29
CA MET A 1 -11.60 54.93 2.15
C MET A 1 -10.69 53.70 2.11
N ARG A 2 -10.79 52.86 3.14
CA ARG A 2 -9.92 51.74 3.38
C ARG A 2 -10.48 50.50 2.64
N HIS A 3 -9.69 49.89 1.78
CA HIS A 3 -9.95 48.52 1.30
C HIS A 3 -9.28 47.53 2.24
N MET A 4 -10.09 46.80 2.98
CA MET A 4 -9.68 45.60 3.71
C MET A 4 -9.69 44.40 2.77
N SER A 5 -8.53 43.86 2.49
CA SER A 5 -8.38 42.54 1.86
C SER A 5 -8.57 41.45 2.91
N SER A 6 -9.58 40.63 2.72
CA SER A 6 -9.86 39.44 3.52
C SER A 6 -8.82 38.35 3.21
N VAL A 7 -7.97 38.06 4.18
CA VAL A 7 -7.10 36.89 4.18
C VAL A 7 -7.93 35.69 4.61
N THR A 8 -8.14 34.76 3.70
CA THR A 8 -8.72 33.43 3.98
C THR A 8 -7.69 32.60 4.78
N PRO A 9 -8.06 31.98 5.89
CA PRO A 9 -7.12 31.15 6.64
C PRO A 9 -6.85 29.85 5.89
N THR A 10 -5.58 29.61 5.60
CA THR A 10 -5.06 28.34 5.11
C THR A 10 -5.42 27.21 6.06
N ARG A 11 -6.12 26.21 5.55
CA ARG A 11 -6.45 24.96 6.24
C ARG A 11 -5.15 24.22 6.59
N ASN A 12 -4.80 24.18 7.88
CA ASN A 12 -3.76 23.32 8.41
C ASN A 12 -4.08 21.86 8.08
N VAL A 13 -3.25 21.23 7.25
CA VAL A 13 -3.23 19.79 7.02
C VAL A 13 -2.69 19.16 8.31
N LYS A 14 -3.60 18.64 9.15
CA LYS A 14 -3.23 17.82 10.31
C LYS A 14 -2.64 16.51 9.80
N GLY A 15 -1.39 16.21 10.14
CA GLY A 15 -0.78 14.90 9.94
C GLY A 15 -1.69 13.80 10.49
N GLU A 16 -1.88 12.71 9.74
CA GLU A 16 -2.62 11.53 10.18
C GLU A 16 -1.93 10.96 11.42
N GLN A 17 -2.56 11.11 12.58
CA GLN A 17 -2.10 10.56 13.85
C GLN A 17 -2.28 9.05 13.82
N ASP A 18 -1.28 8.28 14.28
CA ASP A 18 -1.38 6.84 14.45
C ASP A 18 -2.49 6.51 15.46
N MET A 19 -3.63 6.05 14.95
CA MET A 19 -4.83 5.73 15.73
C MET A 19 -4.95 4.23 16.05
N HIS A 20 -3.84 3.47 15.98
CA HIS A 20 -3.87 2.03 16.27
C HIS A 20 -4.45 1.76 17.66
N ASN A 21 -5.52 0.96 17.72
CA ASN A 21 -6.31 0.70 18.94
C ASN A 21 -6.85 1.95 19.66
N MET A 22 -6.88 3.09 18.99
CA MET A 22 -7.50 4.32 19.48
C MET A 22 -8.57 4.84 18.53
N THR A 23 -9.56 5.51 19.09
CA THR A 23 -10.57 6.24 18.33
C THR A 23 -10.77 7.62 18.95
N LYS A 24 -11.14 8.61 18.16
CA LYS A 24 -11.49 9.94 18.65
C LYS A 24 -12.99 10.14 18.52
N ARG A 25 -13.65 10.49 19.63
CA ARG A 25 -15.09 10.85 19.65
C ARG A 25 -15.22 12.27 20.17
N GLY A 26 -15.64 13.18 19.30
CA GLY A 26 -15.57 14.61 19.59
C GLY A 26 -14.12 15.05 19.78
N SER A 27 -13.80 15.67 20.91
CA SER A 27 -12.42 16.09 21.26
C SER A 27 -11.63 15.06 22.06
N THR A 28 -12.25 13.98 22.55
CA THR A 28 -11.63 13.04 23.51
C THR A 28 -11.17 11.77 22.81
N TYR A 29 -10.00 11.24 23.23
CA TYR A 29 -9.46 9.97 22.77
C TYR A 29 -9.98 8.80 23.59
N TYR A 30 -10.24 7.68 22.91
CA TYR A 30 -10.69 6.40 23.46
C TYR A 30 -9.76 5.30 22.99
N VAL A 31 -9.57 4.30 23.84
CA VAL A 31 -8.90 3.05 23.48
C VAL A 31 -9.93 2.00 23.11
N ARG A 32 -9.61 1.15 22.12
CA ARG A 32 -10.44 0.05 21.64
C ARG A 32 -9.68 -1.26 21.81
N PHE A 33 -10.16 -2.12 22.68
CA PHE A 33 -9.69 -3.49 22.85
C PHE A 33 -10.52 -4.41 21.94
N ILE A 34 -9.87 -5.15 21.04
CA ILE A 34 -10.53 -6.09 20.12
C ILE A 34 -10.48 -7.47 20.76
N VAL A 35 -11.64 -8.09 20.99
CA VAL A 35 -11.76 -9.44 21.51
C VAL A 35 -11.44 -10.43 20.38
N PRO A 36 -10.63 -11.50 20.62
CA PRO A 36 -10.42 -12.56 19.65
C PRO A 36 -11.74 -13.20 19.21
N GLN A 37 -11.85 -13.54 17.92
CA GLN A 37 -13.12 -13.95 17.31
C GLN A 37 -13.69 -15.22 17.92
N ASP A 38 -12.85 -16.17 18.25
CA ASP A 38 -13.17 -17.43 18.92
C ASP A 38 -13.70 -17.26 20.36
N ARG A 39 -13.48 -16.09 20.97
CA ARG A 39 -13.85 -15.76 22.35
C ARG A 39 -15.00 -14.76 22.47
N TRP A 40 -15.63 -14.33 21.35
CA TRP A 40 -16.70 -13.33 21.36
C TRP A 40 -17.91 -13.74 22.25
N HIS A 41 -18.29 -15.00 22.19
CA HIS A 41 -19.41 -15.53 23.00
C HIS A 41 -19.05 -15.62 24.47
N ASP A 42 -17.84 -16.08 24.78
CA ASP A 42 -17.38 -16.24 26.18
C ASP A 42 -17.30 -14.87 26.87
N VAL A 43 -16.62 -13.91 26.22
CA VAL A 43 -16.51 -12.53 26.73
C VAL A 43 -17.88 -11.85 26.75
N GLY A 44 -18.74 -12.11 25.76
CA GLY A 44 -20.10 -11.61 25.73
C GLY A 44 -20.93 -12.08 26.93
N ARG A 45 -20.85 -13.37 27.28
CA ARG A 45 -21.51 -13.97 28.41
C ARG A 45 -20.93 -13.45 29.74
N ALA A 46 -19.61 -13.47 29.90
CA ALA A 46 -18.92 -13.05 31.11
C ALA A 46 -19.09 -11.56 31.44
N THR A 47 -19.25 -10.71 30.41
CA THR A 47 -19.45 -9.25 30.57
C THR A 47 -20.91 -8.82 30.44
N ALA A 48 -21.87 -9.74 30.46
CA ALA A 48 -23.32 -9.50 30.33
C ALA A 48 -23.67 -8.63 29.11
N ALA A 49 -23.07 -8.92 27.97
CA ALA A 49 -23.34 -8.16 26.73
C ALA A 49 -24.77 -8.46 26.23
N ARG A 50 -25.55 -7.41 25.95
CA ARG A 50 -26.97 -7.50 25.55
C ARG A 50 -27.24 -8.42 24.35
N ALA A 51 -26.27 -8.54 23.42
CA ALA A 51 -26.36 -9.41 22.25
C ALA A 51 -25.73 -10.81 22.46
N GLY A 52 -25.31 -11.17 23.69
CA GLY A 52 -24.63 -12.42 23.99
C GLY A 52 -23.21 -12.54 23.39
N ILE A 53 -22.76 -11.58 22.63
CA ILE A 53 -21.41 -11.51 22.03
C ILE A 53 -20.76 -10.16 22.31
N ARG A 54 -19.42 -10.16 22.46
CA ARG A 54 -18.63 -8.94 22.63
C ARG A 54 -17.45 -8.95 21.66
N ARG A 55 -17.48 -8.06 20.70
CA ARG A 55 -16.44 -7.96 19.66
C ARG A 55 -15.31 -7.02 20.05
N ASP A 56 -15.64 -5.97 20.80
CA ASP A 56 -14.68 -4.98 21.28
C ASP A 56 -15.15 -4.30 22.57
N ILE A 57 -14.22 -3.67 23.25
CA ILE A 57 -14.48 -2.82 24.42
C ILE A 57 -13.78 -1.49 24.18
N VAL A 58 -14.56 -0.40 24.27
CA VAL A 58 -14.05 0.96 24.07
C VAL A 58 -14.15 1.71 25.39
N LYS A 59 -13.01 2.25 25.88
CA LYS A 59 -12.97 3.07 27.11
C LYS A 59 -12.26 4.41 26.85
N SER A 60 -12.68 5.45 27.58
CA SER A 60 -12.09 6.78 27.47
C SER A 60 -10.66 6.78 28.04
N LEU A 61 -9.77 7.53 27.39
CA LEU A 61 -8.43 7.85 27.86
C LEU A 61 -8.39 9.16 28.67
N TYR A 62 -9.55 9.80 28.83
CA TYR A 62 -9.72 11.05 29.58
C TYR A 62 -8.70 12.15 29.21
N THR A 63 -8.44 12.29 27.91
CA THR A 63 -7.56 13.32 27.38
C THR A 63 -7.98 13.76 25.99
N LYS A 64 -7.71 15.02 25.69
CA LYS A 64 -7.86 15.64 24.36
C LYS A 64 -6.53 15.74 23.62
N ASP A 65 -5.43 15.51 24.33
CA ASP A 65 -4.08 15.53 23.81
C ASP A 65 -3.66 14.15 23.29
N TYR A 66 -3.14 14.12 22.06
CA TYR A 66 -2.76 12.88 21.39
C TYR A 66 -1.57 12.19 22.06
N ARG A 67 -0.54 12.94 22.49
CA ARG A 67 0.66 12.38 23.13
C ARG A 67 0.30 11.74 24.47
N GLN A 68 -0.53 12.42 25.25
CA GLN A 68 -1.04 11.84 26.51
C GLN A 68 -1.93 10.61 26.26
N ALA A 69 -2.70 10.60 25.18
CA ALA A 69 -3.51 9.44 24.81
C ALA A 69 -2.62 8.23 24.50
N LEU A 70 -1.53 8.41 23.77
CA LEU A 70 -0.55 7.36 23.51
C LEU A 70 0.05 6.79 24.79
N LEU A 71 0.48 7.64 25.71
CA LEU A 71 1.04 7.22 27.01
C LEU A 71 0.04 6.43 27.87
N ARG A 72 -1.24 6.82 27.86
CA ARG A 72 -2.29 6.17 28.66
C ARG A 72 -2.85 4.91 28.00
N ARG A 73 -2.66 4.73 26.68
CA ARG A 73 -3.22 3.64 25.89
C ARG A 73 -2.85 2.26 26.43
N GLY A 74 -1.56 2.00 26.64
CA GLY A 74 -1.06 0.71 27.09
C GLY A 74 -1.61 0.30 28.46
N ALA A 75 -1.52 1.19 29.44
CA ALA A 75 -2.05 0.93 30.79
C ALA A 75 -3.57 0.69 30.77
N LYS A 76 -4.31 1.43 29.92
CA LYS A 76 -5.77 1.25 29.84
C LYS A 76 -6.17 -0.04 29.13
N LEU A 77 -5.43 -0.47 28.11
CA LEU A 77 -5.61 -1.79 27.49
C LEU A 77 -5.35 -2.91 28.49
N ALA A 78 -4.30 -2.81 29.30
CA ALA A 78 -4.00 -3.76 30.38
C ALA A 78 -5.16 -3.86 31.38
N THR A 79 -5.70 -2.72 31.81
CA THR A 79 -6.86 -2.68 32.72
C THR A 79 -8.08 -3.40 32.11
N ILE A 80 -8.40 -3.12 30.83
CA ILE A 80 -9.52 -3.74 30.13
C ILE A 80 -9.33 -5.27 30.09
N ARG A 81 -8.11 -5.73 29.82
CA ARG A 81 -7.79 -7.15 29.74
C ARG A 81 -7.95 -7.84 31.10
N THR A 82 -7.42 -7.25 32.16
CA THR A 82 -7.57 -7.78 33.52
C THR A 82 -9.04 -7.87 33.92
N GLU A 83 -9.86 -6.87 33.58
CA GLU A 83 -11.30 -6.89 33.82
C GLU A 83 -12.00 -8.04 33.06
N ILE A 84 -11.61 -8.29 31.79
CA ILE A 84 -12.17 -9.39 30.98
C ILE A 84 -11.76 -10.73 31.57
N ASP A 85 -10.49 -10.93 31.91
CA ASP A 85 -9.98 -12.18 32.43
C ASP A 85 -10.61 -12.51 33.80
N ALA A 86 -10.76 -11.52 34.68
CA ALA A 86 -11.46 -11.67 35.95
C ALA A 86 -12.94 -12.09 35.74
N ALA A 87 -13.62 -11.46 34.78
CA ALA A 87 -15.00 -11.81 34.44
C ALA A 87 -15.12 -13.23 33.86
N LEU A 88 -14.20 -13.64 32.98
CA LEU A 88 -14.14 -15.00 32.43
C LEU A 88 -13.95 -16.04 33.54
N VAL A 89 -12.96 -15.84 34.42
CA VAL A 89 -12.67 -16.73 35.54
C VAL A 89 -13.87 -16.82 36.51
N ALA A 90 -14.54 -15.71 36.81
CA ALA A 90 -15.75 -15.68 37.64
C ALA A 90 -16.91 -16.50 37.03
N HIS A 91 -16.92 -16.71 35.72
CA HIS A 91 -17.89 -17.55 35.00
C HIS A 91 -17.38 -18.99 34.72
N GLY A 92 -16.27 -19.40 35.34
CA GLY A 92 -15.67 -20.71 35.12
C GLY A 92 -15.06 -20.91 33.71
N LEU A 93 -14.77 -19.83 33.01
CA LEU A 93 -14.15 -19.86 31.71
C LEU A 93 -12.65 -19.53 31.80
N PRO A 94 -11.79 -20.13 30.97
CA PRO A 94 -10.38 -19.81 30.95
C PRO A 94 -10.18 -18.34 30.56
N PRO A 95 -9.16 -17.65 31.13
CA PRO A 95 -8.81 -16.29 30.68
C PRO A 95 -8.48 -16.27 29.19
N LEU A 96 -8.45 -15.12 28.60
CA LEU A 96 -8.04 -14.98 27.19
C LEU A 96 -6.61 -15.50 27.04
N HIS A 97 -6.35 -16.37 26.04
CA HIS A 97 -5.04 -17.00 25.85
C HIS A 97 -3.91 -15.97 25.70
N GLY A 98 -2.78 -16.30 26.27
CA GLY A 98 -1.59 -15.45 26.30
C GLY A 98 -1.57 -14.60 27.58
N ASP A 99 -0.45 -14.69 28.30
CA ASP A 99 -0.14 -13.75 29.36
C ASP A 99 -0.15 -12.33 28.79
N TRP A 100 -1.17 -11.57 29.10
CA TRP A 100 -1.29 -10.19 28.69
C TRP A 100 -0.71 -9.25 29.75
N SER A 101 0.56 -9.20 29.81
CA SER A 101 1.29 -7.99 30.12
C SER A 101 1.78 -7.39 28.80
N PRO A 102 2.28 -6.14 28.78
CA PRO A 102 2.86 -5.59 27.56
C PRO A 102 3.74 -6.65 26.92
N ALA A 103 3.45 -7.05 25.69
CA ALA A 103 4.24 -8.06 25.00
C ALA A 103 5.71 -7.66 25.11
N CYS A 104 6.63 -8.62 25.20
CA CYS A 104 8.05 -8.28 25.33
C CYS A 104 8.53 -7.37 24.20
N GLY A 105 7.87 -7.44 23.03
CA GLY A 105 8.05 -6.49 21.94
C GLY A 105 7.70 -5.05 22.31
N ASP A 106 6.63 -4.83 23.07
CA ASP A 106 6.26 -3.49 23.56
C ASP A 106 7.27 -2.96 24.58
N LEU A 107 7.79 -3.83 25.46
CA LEU A 107 8.88 -3.47 26.38
C LEU A 107 10.17 -3.14 25.64
N GLN A 108 10.50 -3.86 24.58
CA GLN A 108 11.66 -3.56 23.74
C GLN A 108 11.48 -2.24 23.00
N GLN A 109 10.29 -1.94 22.50
CA GLN A 109 9.99 -0.65 21.88
C GLN A 109 10.12 0.48 22.90
N GLN A 110 9.55 0.33 24.11
CA GLN A 110 9.70 1.32 25.20
C GLN A 110 11.17 1.55 25.55
N LEU A 111 11.97 0.49 25.61
CA LEU A 111 13.41 0.59 25.86
C LEU A 111 14.14 1.32 24.72
N THR A 112 13.74 1.09 23.48
CA THR A 112 14.27 1.81 22.32
C THR A 112 13.91 3.29 22.36
N ASP A 113 12.66 3.63 22.68
CA ASP A 113 12.21 5.02 22.81
C ASP A 113 12.98 5.74 23.96
N GLN A 114 13.20 5.04 25.08
CA GLN A 114 14.03 5.56 26.18
C GLN A 114 15.48 5.79 25.74
N ALA A 115 16.06 4.88 24.97
CA ALA A 115 17.40 5.01 24.44
C ALA A 115 17.55 6.19 23.45
N LEU A 116 16.51 6.45 22.65
CA LEU A 116 16.48 7.60 21.75
C LEU A 116 16.37 8.94 22.49
N GLN A 117 15.53 9.00 23.52
CA GLN A 117 15.46 10.18 24.40
C GLN A 117 16.81 10.43 25.11
N ALA A 118 17.44 9.35 25.58
CA ALA A 118 18.76 9.43 26.18
C ALA A 118 19.84 9.91 25.19
N ARG A 119 19.80 9.43 23.95
CA ARG A 119 20.69 9.92 22.88
C ARG A 119 20.54 11.42 22.66
N GLN A 120 19.32 11.91 22.53
CA GLN A 120 19.08 13.34 22.36
C GLN A 120 19.61 14.14 23.55
N ALA A 121 19.34 13.69 24.77
CA ALA A 121 19.84 14.34 25.97
C ALA A 121 21.38 14.37 26.04
N LEU A 122 22.05 13.29 25.62
CA LEU A 122 23.51 13.21 25.56
C LEU A 122 24.12 14.06 24.43
N GLU A 123 23.41 14.23 23.31
CA GLU A 123 23.83 15.12 22.22
C GLU A 123 23.69 16.60 22.61
N GLU A 124 22.70 16.94 23.44
CA GLU A 124 22.47 18.29 23.96
C GLU A 124 23.35 18.64 25.20
N ALA A 125 23.91 17.62 25.87
CA ALA A 125 24.76 17.79 27.01
C ALA A 125 26.10 18.45 26.63
N ASP A 126 26.53 19.42 27.43
CA ASP A 126 27.80 20.10 27.23
C ASP A 126 29.00 19.15 27.40
N ASP A 127 29.86 19.10 26.39
CA ASP A 127 31.09 18.30 26.40
C ASP A 127 32.26 19.07 27.06
N TYR A 128 31.93 20.18 27.78
CA TYR A 128 32.92 20.92 28.51
C TYR A 128 33.51 20.04 29.62
N ARG A 129 34.76 19.64 29.44
CA ARG A 129 35.57 19.03 30.49
C ARG A 129 36.13 20.15 31.33
N ALA A 130 35.69 20.26 32.57
CA ALA A 130 36.44 21.01 33.56
C ALA A 130 37.91 20.55 33.52
N PRO A 131 38.90 21.44 33.76
CA PRO A 131 40.29 21.03 33.76
C PRO A 131 40.43 19.76 34.56
N TYR A 132 41.08 18.76 33.96
CA TYR A 132 41.24 17.44 34.57
C TYR A 132 41.80 17.62 35.99
N TYR A 133 40.99 17.30 36.98
CA TYR A 133 41.39 17.32 38.39
C TYR A 133 41.33 15.87 38.88
N ARG A 134 42.48 15.34 39.21
CA ARG A 134 42.63 14.04 39.85
C ARG A 134 43.30 14.26 41.20
N ASN A 135 42.67 13.83 42.25
CA ASN A 135 43.21 13.86 43.60
C ASN A 135 43.47 12.41 44.02
N ASP A 136 44.76 12.05 44.08
CA ASP A 136 45.21 10.74 44.52
C ASP A 136 45.62 10.88 46.00
N ASP A 137 45.38 9.85 46.81
CA ASP A 137 45.95 9.77 48.16
C ASP A 137 47.44 9.60 48.06
N PRO A 138 48.25 10.54 48.60
CA PRO A 138 49.72 10.50 48.47
C PRO A 138 50.36 9.30 49.13
N ALA A 139 49.67 8.62 50.05
CA ALA A 139 50.19 7.46 50.79
C ALA A 139 49.91 6.13 50.11
N THR A 140 48.78 6.01 49.41
CA THR A 140 48.29 4.74 48.83
C THR A 140 48.17 4.77 47.32
N GLY A 141 48.25 5.94 46.67
CA GLY A 141 48.05 6.10 45.23
C GLY A 141 46.58 5.86 44.78
N VAL A 142 45.65 5.74 45.73
CA VAL A 142 44.25 5.54 45.46
C VAL A 142 43.61 6.85 44.98
N ILE A 143 42.84 6.79 43.91
CA ILE A 143 42.10 7.93 43.39
C ILE A 143 41.01 8.29 44.39
N ILE A 144 41.07 9.48 44.99
CA ILE A 144 40.07 9.99 45.92
C ILE A 144 38.93 10.70 45.18
N SER A 145 39.27 11.46 44.14
CA SER A 145 38.28 12.14 43.29
C SER A 145 38.84 12.39 41.90
N GLU A 146 37.98 12.35 40.91
CA GLU A 146 38.30 12.62 39.51
C GLU A 146 37.18 13.48 38.90
N SER A 147 37.54 14.46 38.07
CA SER A 147 36.55 15.26 37.38
C SER A 147 35.94 14.47 36.22
N ILE A 148 34.63 14.37 36.19
CA ILE A 148 33.83 13.75 35.14
C ILE A 148 33.09 14.84 34.35
N SER A 149 32.98 14.76 33.05
CA SER A 149 32.13 15.64 32.27
C SER A 149 30.64 15.34 32.52
N ASP A 150 29.78 16.35 32.38
CA ASP A 150 28.33 16.17 32.50
C ASP A 150 27.81 15.10 31.51
N ARG A 151 28.44 15.01 30.35
CA ARG A 151 28.14 13.99 29.36
C ARG A 151 28.52 12.59 29.81
N ASP A 152 29.70 12.40 30.40
CA ASP A 152 30.14 11.07 30.88
C ASP A 152 29.29 10.64 32.10
N PHE A 153 28.97 11.55 33.01
CA PHE A 153 28.05 11.29 34.12
C PHE A 153 26.64 10.93 33.61
N GLY A 154 26.12 11.70 32.64
CA GLY A 154 24.84 11.41 31.99
C GLY A 154 24.81 10.05 31.30
N ALA A 155 25.93 9.65 30.66
CA ALA A 155 26.05 8.34 30.01
C ALA A 155 25.98 7.17 31.01
N ASP A 156 26.56 7.32 32.21
CA ASP A 156 26.47 6.28 33.25
C ASP A 156 25.05 6.18 33.82
N VAL A 157 24.39 7.31 34.09
CA VAL A 157 22.97 7.31 34.50
C VAL A 157 22.06 6.67 33.47
N VAL A 158 22.28 6.97 32.20
CA VAL A 158 21.56 6.35 31.08
C VAL A 158 21.79 4.83 31.06
N ARG A 159 23.02 4.39 31.22
CA ARG A 159 23.39 2.96 31.22
C ARG A 159 22.64 2.19 32.32
N GLU A 160 22.61 2.73 33.54
CA GLU A 160 21.88 2.13 34.67
C GLU A 160 20.38 2.10 34.42
N SER A 161 19.80 3.17 33.95
CA SER A 161 18.39 3.29 33.64
C SER A 161 17.96 2.31 32.55
N LEU A 162 18.73 2.16 31.48
CA LEU A 162 18.47 1.19 30.41
C LEU A 162 18.61 -0.26 30.92
N HIS A 163 19.58 -0.52 31.79
CA HIS A 163 19.73 -1.84 32.41
C HIS A 163 18.53 -2.21 33.27
N ALA A 164 18.08 -1.32 34.15
CA ALA A 164 16.89 -1.52 34.96
C ALA A 164 15.63 -1.75 34.12
N SER A 165 15.50 -1.04 33.01
CA SER A 165 14.37 -1.21 32.09
C SER A 165 14.44 -2.54 31.31
N ALA A 166 15.63 -2.99 30.94
CA ALA A 166 15.81 -4.29 30.27
C ALA A 166 15.51 -5.47 31.20
N GLN A 167 15.74 -5.34 32.52
CA GLN A 167 15.38 -6.39 33.48
C GLN A 167 13.89 -6.72 33.50
N ARG A 168 13.02 -5.79 33.12
CA ARG A 168 11.58 -6.07 32.95
C ARG A 168 11.32 -7.10 31.85
N ILE A 169 12.17 -7.14 30.82
CA ILE A 169 12.12 -8.16 29.76
C ILE A 169 12.53 -9.52 30.35
N ALA A 170 13.60 -9.57 31.16
CA ALA A 170 14.02 -10.81 31.84
C ALA A 170 12.92 -11.38 32.73
N GLN A 171 12.33 -10.54 33.57
CA GLN A 171 11.24 -10.94 34.46
C GLN A 171 10.03 -11.47 33.69
N ARG A 172 9.78 -10.90 32.52
CA ARG A 172 8.64 -11.27 31.69
C ARG A 172 8.78 -12.62 31.01
N ILE A 173 9.96 -12.91 30.44
CA ILE A 173 10.24 -14.17 29.76
C ILE A 173 10.55 -15.26 30.78
N GLY A 174 11.26 -14.92 31.85
CA GLY A 174 11.72 -15.83 32.89
C GLY A 174 12.89 -16.72 32.48
N GLY A 175 13.63 -17.21 33.48
CA GLY A 175 14.72 -18.14 33.30
C GLY A 175 15.90 -17.65 32.44
N PRO A 176 16.83 -18.54 32.05
CA PRO A 176 18.03 -18.17 31.28
C PRO A 176 17.73 -17.50 29.93
N ALA A 177 16.59 -17.80 29.30
CA ALA A 177 16.15 -17.17 28.06
C ALA A 177 15.79 -15.70 28.27
N GLY A 178 15.12 -15.39 29.40
CA GLY A 178 14.80 -14.02 29.79
C GLY A 178 16.05 -13.18 30.05
N ASP A 179 17.02 -13.74 30.77
CA ASP A 179 18.29 -13.06 31.06
C ASP A 179 19.08 -12.77 29.78
N LYS A 180 19.06 -13.71 28.84
CA LYS A 180 19.68 -13.51 27.52
C LYS A 180 19.00 -12.40 26.75
N ALA A 181 17.67 -12.42 26.65
CA ALA A 181 16.88 -11.42 25.93
C ALA A 181 17.07 -10.02 26.54
N ALA A 182 17.11 -9.91 27.88
CA ALA A 182 17.36 -8.64 28.55
C ALA A 182 18.76 -8.09 28.28
N ARG A 183 19.79 -8.94 28.31
CA ARG A 183 21.16 -8.51 27.95
C ARG A 183 21.25 -8.00 26.51
N GLU A 184 20.67 -8.74 25.57
CA GLU A 184 20.66 -8.32 24.16
C GLU A 184 19.89 -7.00 23.94
N ALA A 185 18.74 -6.84 24.59
CA ALA A 185 17.95 -5.62 24.52
C ALA A 185 18.67 -4.42 25.17
N CYS A 186 19.34 -4.63 26.30
CA CYS A 186 20.15 -3.62 26.97
C CYS A 186 21.33 -3.16 26.11
N GLN A 187 22.08 -4.09 25.53
CA GLN A 187 23.19 -3.78 24.62
C GLN A 187 22.72 -2.98 23.40
N GLN A 188 21.57 -3.38 22.83
CA GLN A 188 20.97 -2.65 21.72
C GLN A 188 20.58 -1.23 22.11
N ALA A 189 19.92 -1.06 23.26
CA ALA A 189 19.51 0.25 23.76
C ALA A 189 20.72 1.17 24.04
N GLN A 190 21.79 0.63 24.63
CA GLN A 190 23.03 1.36 24.83
C GLN A 190 23.68 1.79 23.51
N ALA A 191 23.70 0.93 22.50
CA ALA A 191 24.22 1.25 21.18
C ALA A 191 23.38 2.35 20.49
N ILE A 192 22.06 2.35 20.70
CA ILE A 192 21.18 3.42 20.21
C ILE A 192 21.46 4.73 20.95
N ALA A 193 21.54 4.70 22.26
CA ALA A 193 21.81 5.88 23.08
C ALA A 193 23.18 6.51 22.77
N SER A 194 24.21 5.70 22.50
CA SER A 194 25.53 6.18 22.09
C SER A 194 25.63 6.59 20.62
N GLY A 195 24.56 6.41 19.82
CA GLY A 195 24.57 6.75 18.40
C GLY A 195 25.26 5.72 17.47
N THR A 196 25.74 4.60 18.01
CA THR A 196 26.41 3.54 17.23
C THR A 196 25.46 2.58 16.54
N ALA A 197 24.15 2.66 16.85
CA ALA A 197 23.10 1.91 16.20
C ALA A 197 21.90 2.81 15.84
N THR A 198 21.28 2.58 14.67
CA THR A 198 20.18 3.40 14.17
C THR A 198 18.92 2.56 13.99
N PRO A 199 17.87 2.73 14.84
CA PRO A 199 16.61 2.04 14.69
C PRO A 199 15.94 2.31 13.34
N LEU A 200 15.35 1.28 12.73
CA LEU A 200 14.62 1.42 11.48
C LEU A 200 13.54 2.50 11.54
N GLY A 201 12.91 2.69 12.70
CA GLY A 201 11.86 3.69 12.91
C GLY A 201 12.28 5.09 12.52
N ILE A 202 13.47 5.54 12.93
CA ILE A 202 14.01 6.87 12.60
C ILE A 202 14.14 7.04 11.08
N LEU A 203 14.65 6.02 10.41
CA LEU A 203 14.89 6.05 8.98
C LEU A 203 13.57 6.01 8.20
N LEU A 204 12.62 5.22 8.66
CA LEU A 204 11.27 5.12 8.07
C LEU A 204 10.50 6.43 8.22
N ASP A 205 10.61 7.14 9.37
CA ASP A 205 9.99 8.44 9.60
C ASP A 205 10.58 9.55 8.70
N ARG A 206 11.82 9.38 8.26
CA ARG A 206 12.44 10.26 7.26
C ARG A 206 12.08 9.87 5.82
N TRP A 207 11.87 8.59 5.55
CA TRP A 207 11.64 8.08 4.20
C TRP A 207 10.16 8.16 3.77
N PHE A 208 9.21 7.77 4.63
CA PHE A 208 7.79 7.80 4.30
C PHE A 208 7.27 9.15 3.81
N PRO A 209 7.62 10.30 4.43
CA PRO A 209 7.23 11.61 3.92
C PRO A 209 7.76 11.92 2.51
N GLN A 210 8.92 11.35 2.12
CA GLN A 210 9.50 11.58 0.79
C GLN A 210 8.75 10.82 -0.31
N ILE A 211 8.11 9.71 0.02
CA ILE A 211 7.33 8.92 -0.94
C ILE A 211 5.83 9.22 -0.88
N ASP A 212 5.36 9.90 0.15
CA ASP A 212 3.95 10.28 0.25
C ASP A 212 3.60 11.30 -0.85
N GLY A 213 2.47 11.07 -1.52
CA GLY A 213 2.08 11.85 -2.71
C GLY A 213 2.84 11.49 -4.01
N VAL A 214 4.00 10.82 -3.92
CA VAL A 214 4.77 10.33 -5.09
C VAL A 214 4.28 8.95 -5.53
N VAL A 215 3.97 8.08 -4.56
CA VAL A 215 3.45 6.74 -4.82
C VAL A 215 2.00 6.61 -4.38
N THR A 216 1.32 5.54 -4.83
CA THR A 216 -0.07 5.28 -4.41
C THR A 216 -0.13 4.92 -2.93
N LYS A 217 -1.23 5.29 -2.26
CA LYS A 217 -1.49 4.91 -0.86
C LYS A 217 -1.46 3.39 -0.66
N GLN A 218 -1.95 2.63 -1.64
CA GLN A 218 -1.83 1.15 -1.62
C GLN A 218 -0.37 0.67 -1.60
N LEU A 219 0.56 1.39 -2.20
CA LEU A 219 1.98 1.02 -2.15
C LEU A 219 2.55 1.33 -0.76
N ILE A 220 2.17 2.44 -0.15
CA ILE A 220 2.53 2.77 1.24
C ILE A 220 2.00 1.69 2.19
N ASP A 221 0.71 1.30 2.06
CA ASP A 221 0.12 0.22 2.86
C ASP A 221 0.89 -1.12 2.71
N ARG A 222 1.44 -1.39 1.52
CA ARG A 222 2.30 -2.56 1.30
C ARG A 222 3.65 -2.48 2.01
N HIS A 223 4.21 -1.27 2.15
CA HIS A 223 5.43 -1.08 2.95
C HIS A 223 5.15 -1.36 4.43
N HIS A 224 4.05 -0.83 4.98
CA HIS A 224 3.63 -1.13 6.34
C HIS A 224 3.39 -2.63 6.57
N LEU A 225 2.70 -3.29 5.63
CA LEU A 225 2.49 -4.74 5.72
C LEU A 225 3.80 -5.54 5.65
N ALA A 226 4.76 -5.12 4.82
CA ALA A 226 6.05 -5.80 4.72
C ALA A 226 6.89 -5.61 5.99
N LEU A 227 6.86 -4.43 6.60
CA LEU A 227 7.49 -4.15 7.89
C LEU A 227 6.84 -4.96 9.01
N SER A 228 5.51 -5.02 9.06
CA SER A 228 4.79 -5.86 10.02
C SER A 228 5.16 -7.34 9.86
N ARG A 229 5.29 -7.86 8.64
CA ARG A 229 5.76 -9.23 8.40
C ARG A 229 7.22 -9.44 8.81
N LEU A 230 8.08 -8.46 8.58
CA LEU A 230 9.47 -8.52 9.06
C LEU A 230 9.51 -8.57 10.59
N GLY A 231 8.73 -7.73 11.26
CA GLY A 231 8.64 -7.73 12.73
C GLY A 231 8.10 -9.04 13.29
N GLN A 232 7.08 -9.64 12.67
CA GLN A 232 6.58 -10.98 13.05
C GLN A 232 7.69 -12.02 12.97
N HIS A 233 8.45 -12.04 11.87
CA HIS A 233 9.55 -12.97 11.68
C HIS A 233 10.66 -12.76 12.72
N LEU A 234 11.07 -11.52 12.95
CA LEU A 234 12.15 -11.20 13.88
C LEU A 234 11.75 -11.50 15.33
N ALA A 235 10.52 -11.17 15.72
CA ALA A 235 9.99 -11.48 17.05
C ALA A 235 9.92 -12.99 17.27
N GLN A 236 9.38 -13.74 16.30
CA GLN A 236 9.34 -15.21 16.37
C GLN A 236 10.74 -15.83 16.47
N ALA A 237 11.71 -15.33 15.70
CA ALA A 237 13.09 -15.81 15.76
C ALA A 237 13.78 -15.51 17.10
N ALA A 238 13.35 -14.43 17.77
CA ALA A 238 13.84 -14.06 19.10
C ALA A 238 13.05 -14.73 20.25
N GLY A 239 11.98 -15.48 19.96
CA GLY A 239 11.08 -16.04 20.97
C GLY A 239 10.27 -14.97 21.71
N ILE A 240 9.99 -13.85 21.08
CA ILE A 240 9.31 -12.68 21.64
C ILE A 240 7.89 -12.60 21.06
N GLU A 241 6.89 -12.47 21.93
CA GLU A 241 5.54 -12.11 21.52
C GLU A 241 5.43 -10.58 21.38
N THR A 242 4.74 -10.11 20.36
CA THR A 242 4.48 -8.69 20.14
C THR A 242 3.05 -8.47 19.66
N GLY A 243 2.36 -7.51 20.26
CA GLY A 243 1.05 -7.02 19.83
C GLY A 243 1.15 -6.04 18.65
N ASP A 244 2.32 -5.43 18.45
CA ASP A 244 2.65 -4.51 17.34
C ASP A 244 3.91 -4.98 16.60
N PRO A 245 3.77 -5.88 15.61
CA PRO A 245 4.92 -6.36 14.85
C PRO A 245 5.64 -5.26 14.05
N GLU A 246 4.93 -4.26 13.56
CA GLU A 246 5.57 -3.16 12.84
C GLU A 246 6.41 -2.30 13.80
N GLY A 247 5.85 -1.93 14.94
CA GLY A 247 6.59 -1.22 16.00
C GLY A 247 7.82 -1.99 16.45
N TYR A 248 7.70 -3.32 16.59
CA TYR A 248 8.86 -4.16 16.89
C TYR A 248 9.94 -4.09 15.78
N ALA A 249 9.56 -4.20 14.49
CA ALA A 249 10.52 -4.04 13.40
C ALA A 249 11.20 -2.66 13.43
N ARG A 250 10.43 -1.60 13.72
CA ARG A 250 10.92 -0.22 13.81
C ARG A 250 11.93 -0.02 14.93
N SER A 251 11.86 -0.80 16.00
CA SER A 251 12.82 -0.74 17.12
C SER A 251 14.16 -1.43 16.83
N ILE A 252 14.23 -2.25 15.79
CA ILE A 252 15.45 -2.99 15.42
C ILE A 252 16.42 -2.06 14.67
N PRO A 253 17.70 -2.02 15.06
CA PRO A 253 18.72 -1.27 14.32
C PRO A 253 18.92 -1.83 12.90
N ILE A 254 19.12 -0.92 11.93
CA ILE A 254 19.35 -1.30 10.52
C ILE A 254 20.58 -2.21 10.37
N GLU A 255 21.60 -2.02 11.19
CA GLU A 255 22.86 -2.75 11.22
C GLU A 255 22.66 -4.24 11.58
N ARG A 256 21.58 -4.57 12.29
CA ARG A 256 21.25 -5.97 12.64
C ARG A 256 20.59 -6.74 11.50
N ILE A 257 20.11 -6.06 10.47
CA ILE A 257 19.46 -6.69 9.32
C ILE A 257 20.49 -6.99 8.25
N ASN A 258 21.00 -8.19 8.27
CA ASN A 258 22.02 -8.66 7.34
C ASN A 258 21.46 -9.64 6.27
N ARG A 259 22.34 -10.12 5.38
CA ARG A 259 21.97 -11.06 4.30
C ARG A 259 21.34 -12.37 4.81
N LYS A 260 21.79 -12.87 5.95
CA LYS A 260 21.25 -14.07 6.58
C LYS A 260 19.82 -13.82 7.07
N THR A 261 19.58 -12.67 7.70
CA THR A 261 18.25 -12.24 8.12
C THR A 261 17.29 -12.16 6.93
N ALA A 262 17.71 -11.53 5.83
CA ALA A 262 16.92 -11.43 4.60
C ALA A 262 16.59 -12.81 4.00
N GLY A 263 17.55 -13.73 4.03
CA GLY A 263 17.37 -15.12 3.57
C GLY A 263 16.34 -15.87 4.42
N HIS A 264 16.48 -15.83 5.75
CA HIS A 264 15.54 -16.48 6.66
C HIS A 264 14.13 -15.87 6.57
N PHE A 265 14.02 -14.54 6.43
CA PHE A 265 12.72 -13.89 6.21
C PHE A 265 12.05 -14.38 4.92
N ARG A 266 12.80 -14.50 3.83
CA ARG A 266 12.28 -15.08 2.59
C ARG A 266 11.75 -16.50 2.78
N GLU A 267 12.54 -17.38 3.41
CA GLU A 267 12.14 -18.77 3.69
C GLU A 267 10.88 -18.82 4.57
N TRP A 268 10.80 -17.95 5.56
CA TRP A 268 9.66 -17.83 6.44
C TRP A 268 8.41 -17.39 5.67
N LEU A 269 8.50 -16.37 4.80
CA LEU A 269 7.40 -15.93 3.93
C LEU A 269 6.92 -17.05 3.00
N GLU A 270 7.84 -17.83 2.42
CA GLU A 270 7.51 -18.93 1.52
C GLU A 270 6.76 -20.08 2.23
N LYS A 271 6.91 -20.21 3.55
CA LYS A 271 6.22 -21.21 4.39
C LYS A 271 4.86 -20.75 4.89
N LEU A 272 4.55 -19.45 4.82
CA LEU A 272 3.25 -18.94 5.30
C LEU A 272 2.11 -19.44 4.41
N PRO A 273 1.03 -19.99 5.04
CA PRO A 273 -0.11 -20.48 4.28
C PRO A 273 -0.79 -19.33 3.51
N GLY A 274 -1.17 -19.59 2.27
CA GLY A 274 -1.88 -18.62 1.43
C GLY A 274 -1.00 -17.57 0.73
N LEU A 275 0.30 -17.47 1.02
CA LEU A 275 1.20 -16.56 0.32
C LEU A 275 1.77 -17.21 -0.95
N GLY A 276 1.34 -16.71 -2.11
CA GLY A 276 1.93 -17.13 -3.39
C GLY A 276 3.26 -16.44 -3.68
N PRO A 277 4.11 -17.01 -4.59
CA PRO A 277 5.45 -16.48 -4.90
C PRO A 277 5.47 -15.00 -5.33
N ARG A 278 4.40 -14.52 -5.96
CA ARG A 278 4.25 -13.10 -6.35
C ARG A 278 4.14 -12.18 -5.13
N VAL A 279 3.39 -12.59 -4.12
CA VAL A 279 3.22 -11.81 -2.88
C VAL A 279 4.52 -11.80 -2.07
N VAL A 280 5.21 -12.94 -1.97
CA VAL A 280 6.57 -13.02 -1.41
C VAL A 280 7.50 -12.04 -2.11
N GLY A 281 7.49 -12.04 -3.46
CA GLY A 281 8.30 -11.10 -4.25
C GLY A 281 7.97 -9.63 -3.97
N PHE A 282 6.71 -9.29 -3.68
CA PHE A 282 6.34 -7.93 -3.30
C PHE A 282 6.94 -7.51 -1.96
N HIS A 283 6.87 -8.36 -0.93
CA HIS A 283 7.48 -8.05 0.37
C HIS A 283 8.98 -7.80 0.24
N LEU A 284 9.69 -8.70 -0.46
CA LEU A 284 11.14 -8.57 -0.65
C LEU A 284 11.51 -7.33 -1.48
N SER A 285 10.76 -7.02 -2.54
CA SER A 285 10.98 -5.82 -3.36
C SER A 285 10.73 -4.54 -2.57
N THR A 286 9.73 -4.55 -1.68
CA THR A 286 9.40 -3.44 -0.79
C THR A 286 10.56 -3.15 0.15
N MET A 287 11.11 -4.17 0.80
CA MET A 287 12.31 -4.02 1.65
C MET A 287 13.52 -3.53 0.84
N ASN A 288 13.74 -4.10 -0.34
CA ASN A 288 14.83 -3.67 -1.22
C ASN A 288 14.73 -2.18 -1.62
N THR A 289 13.53 -1.66 -1.82
CA THR A 289 13.32 -0.23 -2.16
C THR A 289 13.73 0.68 -1.02
N PHE A 290 13.32 0.37 0.21
CA PHE A 290 13.71 1.13 1.39
C PHE A 290 15.23 1.08 1.63
N TRP A 291 15.84 -0.11 1.54
CA TRP A 291 17.30 -0.25 1.75
C TRP A 291 18.14 0.43 0.68
N LYS A 292 17.67 0.51 -0.56
CA LYS A 292 18.34 1.33 -1.59
C LYS A 292 18.38 2.80 -1.18
N TRP A 293 17.25 3.33 -0.73
CA TRP A 293 17.23 4.70 -0.21
C TRP A 293 18.18 4.86 0.99
N ALA A 294 18.18 3.90 1.92
CA ALA A 294 19.07 3.94 3.08
C ALA A 294 20.56 3.92 2.68
N GLN A 295 20.92 3.20 1.61
CA GLN A 295 22.26 3.24 1.02
C GLN A 295 22.56 4.61 0.37
N ASP A 296 21.64 5.14 -0.43
CA ASP A 296 21.79 6.42 -1.14
C ASP A 296 22.03 7.59 -0.16
N VAL A 297 21.47 7.50 1.06
CA VAL A 297 21.65 8.51 2.13
C VAL A 297 22.70 8.13 3.17
N GLY A 298 23.46 7.03 2.98
CA GLY A 298 24.62 6.64 3.78
C GLY A 298 24.32 5.92 5.10
N TYR A 299 23.08 5.44 5.34
CA TYR A 299 22.72 4.69 6.55
C TYR A 299 22.95 3.17 6.43
N ALA A 300 23.18 2.67 5.24
CA ALA A 300 23.50 1.27 5.02
C ALA A 300 24.61 1.14 3.98
N GLU A 301 25.68 0.45 4.31
CA GLU A 301 26.76 0.15 3.35
C GLU A 301 26.31 -0.90 2.33
N VAL A 302 25.58 -1.91 2.78
CA VAL A 302 25.14 -3.05 1.97
C VAL A 302 23.63 -3.21 2.07
N ASN A 303 23.00 -3.47 0.92
CA ASN A 303 21.59 -3.82 0.87
C ASN A 303 21.41 -5.35 1.02
N PRO A 304 20.90 -5.84 2.16
CA PRO A 304 20.74 -7.28 2.38
C PRO A 304 19.66 -7.92 1.50
N TRP A 305 18.79 -7.11 0.90
CA TRP A 305 17.68 -7.56 0.06
C TRP A 305 18.00 -7.62 -1.42
N GLU A 306 19.19 -7.17 -1.82
CA GLU A 306 19.60 -7.21 -3.21
C GLU A 306 19.62 -8.65 -3.73
N GLY A 307 18.98 -8.90 -4.87
CA GLY A 307 18.85 -10.24 -5.45
C GLY A 307 18.00 -11.23 -4.64
N SER A 308 17.35 -10.81 -3.53
CA SER A 308 16.46 -11.67 -2.71
C SER A 308 15.29 -12.26 -3.50
N THR A 309 14.91 -11.64 -4.63
CA THR A 309 13.85 -12.14 -5.53
C THR A 309 14.34 -13.12 -6.59
N ARG A 310 15.65 -13.45 -6.62
CA ARG A 310 16.19 -14.44 -7.58
C ARG A 310 15.47 -15.77 -7.45
N GLY A 311 15.15 -16.40 -8.59
CA GLY A 311 14.40 -17.66 -8.64
C GLY A 311 12.89 -17.54 -8.44
N LEU A 312 12.36 -16.42 -7.85
CA LEU A 312 10.91 -16.24 -7.71
C LEU A 312 10.23 -16.08 -9.07
N LYS A 313 10.88 -15.45 -10.06
CA LYS A 313 10.33 -15.31 -11.42
C LYS A 313 9.92 -16.68 -12.00
N ARG A 314 10.76 -17.72 -11.83
CA ARG A 314 10.45 -19.09 -12.27
C ARG A 314 9.27 -19.68 -11.50
N LYS A 315 9.23 -19.52 -10.18
CA LYS A 315 8.11 -19.98 -9.33
C LYS A 315 6.81 -19.25 -9.71
N ILE A 316 6.87 -17.94 -9.98
CA ILE A 316 5.73 -17.15 -10.43
C ILE A 316 5.24 -17.64 -11.79
N SER A 317 6.15 -17.86 -12.76
CA SER A 317 5.79 -18.39 -14.09
C SER A 317 5.10 -19.75 -13.98
N LEU A 318 5.64 -20.68 -13.18
CA LEU A 318 5.03 -21.99 -12.95
C LEU A 318 3.65 -21.88 -12.29
N SER A 319 3.51 -21.04 -11.26
CA SER A 319 2.21 -20.82 -10.60
C SER A 319 1.19 -20.13 -11.50
N THR A 320 1.64 -19.24 -12.39
CA THR A 320 0.79 -18.58 -13.39
C THR A 320 0.32 -19.57 -14.45
N ARG A 321 1.20 -20.44 -14.93
CA ARG A 321 0.83 -21.52 -15.87
C ARG A 321 -0.19 -22.47 -15.25
N ALA A 322 -0.01 -22.85 -13.99
CA ALA A 322 -0.95 -23.73 -13.28
C ALA A 322 -2.33 -23.10 -13.08
N ARG A 323 -2.44 -21.76 -12.99
CA ARG A 323 -3.71 -21.01 -12.87
C ARG A 323 -4.30 -20.59 -14.22
N GLY A 324 -3.60 -20.81 -15.33
CA GLY A 324 -3.91 -20.26 -16.64
C GLY A 324 -3.37 -18.82 -16.80
N GLU A 325 -2.65 -18.59 -17.90
CA GLU A 325 -2.19 -17.23 -18.24
C GLU A 325 -3.38 -16.36 -18.67
N LYS A 326 -3.37 -15.10 -18.25
CA LYS A 326 -4.36 -14.13 -18.72
C LYS A 326 -4.22 -13.95 -20.22
N ARG A 327 -5.32 -14.09 -20.95
CA ARG A 327 -5.40 -14.05 -22.41
C ARG A 327 -6.40 -12.98 -22.90
N PRO A 328 -6.42 -12.65 -24.21
CA PRO A 328 -7.56 -11.94 -24.79
C PRO A 328 -8.84 -12.77 -24.68
N TYR A 329 -9.98 -12.14 -24.79
CA TYR A 329 -11.26 -12.82 -24.98
C TYR A 329 -11.29 -13.50 -26.35
N THR A 330 -11.96 -14.63 -26.44
CA THR A 330 -12.33 -15.22 -27.74
C THR A 330 -13.52 -14.46 -28.33
N ASP A 331 -13.75 -14.61 -29.64
CA ASP A 331 -14.88 -13.95 -30.30
C ASP A 331 -16.23 -14.44 -29.71
N ASP A 332 -16.38 -15.72 -29.41
CA ASP A 332 -17.57 -16.26 -28.75
C ASP A 332 -17.80 -15.70 -27.36
N GLU A 333 -16.72 -15.53 -26.58
CA GLU A 333 -16.79 -14.88 -25.25
C GLU A 333 -17.23 -13.41 -25.36
N LEU A 334 -16.69 -12.68 -26.34
CA LEU A 334 -17.08 -11.27 -26.58
C LEU A 334 -18.55 -11.18 -26.99
N VAL A 335 -18.99 -12.02 -27.92
CA VAL A 335 -20.41 -12.07 -28.38
C VAL A 335 -21.32 -12.40 -27.19
N ARG A 336 -21.01 -13.42 -26.40
CA ARG A 336 -21.79 -13.79 -25.20
C ARG A 336 -21.85 -12.63 -24.18
N LEU A 337 -20.73 -11.98 -23.89
CA LEU A 337 -20.69 -10.85 -22.95
C LEU A 337 -21.53 -9.68 -23.46
N LEU A 338 -21.40 -9.31 -24.73
CA LEU A 338 -22.15 -8.22 -25.34
C LEU A 338 -23.66 -8.50 -25.33
N THR A 339 -24.08 -9.71 -25.75
CA THR A 339 -25.48 -10.14 -25.75
C THR A 339 -26.07 -10.08 -24.33
N GLN A 340 -25.39 -10.68 -23.35
CA GLN A 340 -25.86 -10.70 -21.97
C GLN A 340 -25.86 -9.30 -21.32
N ALA A 341 -24.91 -8.43 -21.65
CA ALA A 341 -24.91 -7.06 -21.13
C ALA A 341 -26.06 -6.24 -21.72
N ARG A 342 -26.33 -6.41 -23.03
CA ARG A 342 -27.47 -5.76 -23.71
C ARG A 342 -28.80 -6.21 -23.11
N GLU A 343 -29.02 -7.52 -22.98
CA GLU A 343 -30.23 -8.07 -22.35
C GLU A 343 -30.45 -7.50 -20.94
N ARG A 344 -29.38 -7.41 -20.15
CA ARG A 344 -29.45 -6.82 -18.80
C ARG A 344 -29.75 -5.33 -18.83
N MET A 345 -29.23 -4.60 -19.81
CA MET A 345 -29.48 -3.16 -19.92
C MET A 345 -30.97 -2.87 -20.22
N THR A 346 -31.64 -3.74 -21.00
CA THR A 346 -33.04 -3.58 -21.38
C THR A 346 -34.02 -4.08 -20.31
N GLN A 347 -33.56 -4.83 -19.30
CA GLN A 347 -34.42 -5.31 -18.21
C GLN A 347 -34.83 -4.18 -17.27
N PRO A 348 -36.10 -4.07 -16.90
CA PRO A 348 -36.55 -3.13 -15.88
C PRO A 348 -35.86 -3.41 -14.54
N ASN A 349 -35.54 -2.36 -13.76
CA ASN A 349 -34.95 -2.43 -12.42
C ASN A 349 -33.49 -2.91 -12.30
N ARG A 350 -32.69 -2.94 -13.37
CA ARG A 350 -31.27 -3.37 -13.32
C ARG A 350 -30.29 -2.28 -12.86
N GLY A 351 -30.74 -1.06 -12.75
CA GLY A 351 -29.90 0.06 -12.32
C GLY A 351 -28.84 0.50 -13.34
N PRO A 352 -28.14 1.62 -13.09
CA PRO A 352 -27.29 2.28 -14.08
C PRO A 352 -26.04 1.47 -14.48
N TRP A 353 -25.61 0.51 -13.65
CA TRP A 353 -24.39 -0.28 -13.91
C TRP A 353 -24.53 -1.24 -15.09
N ALA A 354 -25.76 -1.69 -15.43
CA ALA A 354 -25.97 -2.55 -16.60
C ALA A 354 -25.55 -1.84 -17.88
N ARG A 355 -25.94 -0.55 -18.03
CA ARG A 355 -25.55 0.28 -19.16
C ARG A 355 -24.06 0.58 -19.16
N VAL A 356 -23.46 0.92 -18.01
CA VAL A 356 -22.01 1.16 -17.92
C VAL A 356 -21.21 -0.07 -18.40
N ILE A 357 -21.59 -1.26 -17.96
CA ILE A 357 -20.93 -2.51 -18.37
C ILE A 357 -21.05 -2.70 -19.87
N TYR A 358 -22.24 -2.51 -20.45
CA TYR A 358 -22.45 -2.62 -21.89
C TYR A 358 -21.61 -1.62 -22.69
N ASP A 359 -21.55 -0.36 -22.27
CA ASP A 359 -20.73 0.66 -22.91
C ASP A 359 -19.25 0.33 -22.82
N MET A 360 -18.78 -0.15 -21.66
CA MET A 360 -17.37 -0.56 -21.48
C MET A 360 -16.99 -1.75 -22.35
N LEU A 361 -17.91 -2.70 -22.59
CA LEU A 361 -17.70 -3.82 -23.50
C LEU A 361 -17.53 -3.37 -24.97
N ARG A 362 -18.11 -2.23 -25.33
CA ARG A 362 -18.00 -1.63 -26.68
C ARG A 362 -16.79 -0.68 -26.80
N LEU A 363 -16.40 -0.02 -25.70
CA LEU A 363 -15.28 0.94 -25.69
C LEU A 363 -13.92 0.27 -25.47
N ALA A 364 -13.81 -0.61 -24.46
CA ALA A 364 -12.52 -1.11 -24.02
C ALA A 364 -11.77 -1.92 -25.10
N PRO A 365 -12.40 -2.86 -25.83
CA PRO A 365 -11.71 -3.61 -26.90
C PRO A 365 -11.42 -2.78 -28.16
N LEU A 366 -12.11 -1.65 -28.37
CA LEU A 366 -11.91 -0.76 -29.53
C LEU A 366 -10.94 0.40 -29.26
N THR A 367 -10.53 0.61 -28.01
CA THR A 367 -9.62 1.70 -27.62
C THR A 367 -8.33 1.19 -26.98
N GLY A 368 -8.31 -0.04 -26.47
CA GLY A 368 -7.18 -0.55 -25.69
C GLY A 368 -6.90 0.23 -24.40
N CYS A 369 -7.77 1.12 -23.97
CA CYS A 369 -7.62 1.91 -22.76
C CYS A 369 -7.71 1.07 -21.50
N ARG A 370 -6.99 1.50 -20.45
CA ARG A 370 -7.10 0.88 -19.13
C ARG A 370 -8.45 1.24 -18.50
N GLN A 371 -8.94 0.36 -17.64
CA GLN A 371 -10.22 0.55 -16.96
C GLN A 371 -10.37 1.92 -16.31
N ASN A 372 -9.34 2.38 -15.59
CA ASN A 372 -9.41 3.69 -14.93
C ASN A 372 -9.34 4.86 -15.91
N GLU A 373 -8.68 4.70 -17.05
CA GLU A 373 -8.62 5.71 -18.12
C GLU A 373 -10.01 5.98 -18.70
N LEU A 374 -10.80 4.92 -18.95
CA LEU A 374 -12.19 5.02 -19.41
C LEU A 374 -13.13 5.50 -18.32
N ALA A 375 -13.04 4.91 -17.11
CA ALA A 375 -13.90 5.25 -15.99
C ALA A 375 -13.75 6.72 -15.54
N SER A 376 -12.60 7.34 -15.79
CA SER A 376 -12.31 8.75 -15.47
C SER A 376 -12.45 9.70 -16.65
N LEU A 377 -13.02 9.26 -17.77
CA LEU A 377 -13.15 10.11 -18.96
C LEU A 377 -14.10 11.28 -18.70
N THR A 378 -13.63 12.49 -19.02
CA THR A 378 -14.42 13.74 -18.92
C THR A 378 -14.73 14.31 -20.30
N VAL A 379 -15.71 15.22 -20.35
CA VAL A 379 -16.12 15.91 -21.57
C VAL A 379 -14.95 16.61 -22.27
N GLY A 380 -14.13 17.34 -21.52
CA GLY A 380 -12.98 18.07 -22.07
C GLY A 380 -11.86 17.18 -22.62
N ARG A 381 -11.92 15.85 -22.37
CA ARG A 381 -10.97 14.87 -22.90
C ARG A 381 -11.49 14.17 -24.16
N VAL A 382 -12.68 14.51 -24.63
CA VAL A 382 -13.23 14.06 -25.91
C VAL A 382 -12.91 15.11 -26.96
N ILE A 383 -12.09 14.74 -27.94
CA ILE A 383 -11.62 15.62 -29.02
C ILE A 383 -12.43 15.30 -30.27
N ARG A 384 -13.17 16.30 -30.75
CA ARG A 384 -13.92 16.21 -32.00
C ARG A 384 -13.00 16.53 -33.19
N PRO A 385 -13.21 15.93 -34.38
CA PRO A 385 -12.41 16.22 -35.58
C PRO A 385 -12.60 17.67 -36.04
N GLN A 386 -11.52 18.25 -36.52
CA GLN A 386 -11.53 19.59 -37.10
C GLN A 386 -11.72 19.54 -38.63
N HIS A 387 -11.43 18.38 -39.25
CA HIS A 387 -11.49 18.20 -40.71
C HIS A 387 -12.34 16.97 -41.07
N PRO A 388 -13.02 16.97 -42.21
CA PRO A 388 -13.73 15.80 -42.72
C PRO A 388 -12.77 14.60 -42.88
N GLY A 389 -13.25 13.41 -42.51
CA GLY A 389 -12.48 12.16 -42.60
C GLY A 389 -11.63 11.83 -41.36
N GLN A 390 -11.43 12.76 -40.45
CA GLN A 390 -10.75 12.47 -39.16
C GLN A 390 -11.68 11.78 -38.19
N LEU A 391 -11.12 10.86 -37.40
CA LEU A 391 -11.85 10.21 -36.30
C LEU A 391 -11.91 11.09 -35.04
N TRP A 392 -12.95 10.94 -34.24
CA TRP A 392 -12.97 11.46 -32.88
C TRP A 392 -11.86 10.78 -32.07
N ARG A 393 -11.38 11.46 -31.03
CA ARG A 393 -10.31 10.96 -30.15
C ARG A 393 -10.67 11.14 -28.69
N ILE A 394 -10.08 10.32 -27.86
CA ILE A 394 -10.07 10.52 -26.40
C ILE A 394 -8.64 10.75 -25.94
N SER A 395 -8.46 11.72 -25.05
CA SER A 395 -7.16 12.06 -24.46
C SER A 395 -6.95 11.34 -23.13
N VAL A 396 -5.85 10.60 -23.02
CA VAL A 396 -5.35 10.00 -21.78
C VAL A 396 -4.25 10.91 -21.23
N THR A 397 -4.54 11.61 -20.14
CA THR A 397 -3.68 12.64 -19.54
C THR A 397 -2.79 12.08 -18.41
N GLU A 398 -1.81 12.86 -17.94
CA GLU A 398 -0.92 12.47 -16.84
C GLU A 398 -1.66 12.13 -15.55
N ASN A 399 -2.72 12.85 -15.21
CA ASN A 399 -3.49 12.67 -13.98
C ASN A 399 -4.17 11.29 -13.87
N VAL A 400 -4.37 10.59 -14.99
CA VAL A 400 -5.02 9.27 -15.03
C VAL A 400 -4.08 8.17 -15.53
N SER A 401 -2.89 8.53 -16.00
CA SER A 401 -1.90 7.60 -16.51
C SER A 401 -0.91 7.18 -15.40
N LYS A 402 -0.42 5.95 -15.48
CA LYS A 402 0.55 5.42 -14.51
C LYS A 402 1.97 5.97 -14.76
N THR A 403 2.28 6.37 -15.98
CA THR A 403 3.61 6.84 -16.41
C THR A 403 3.44 7.93 -17.46
N ARG A 404 4.42 8.83 -17.56
CA ARG A 404 4.46 9.89 -18.56
C ARG A 404 4.37 9.36 -20.00
N SER A 405 4.91 8.18 -20.29
CA SER A 405 4.80 7.50 -21.57
C SER A 405 3.38 7.01 -21.92
N SER A 406 2.49 6.95 -20.92
CA SER A 406 1.10 6.53 -21.13
C SER A 406 0.18 7.68 -21.59
N VAL A 407 0.66 8.93 -21.59
CA VAL A 407 -0.07 10.11 -22.11
C VAL A 407 -0.18 9.97 -23.61
N ARG A 408 -1.42 9.95 -24.11
CA ARG A 408 -1.70 9.73 -25.53
C ARG A 408 -3.12 10.14 -25.88
N GLU A 409 -3.38 10.27 -27.16
CA GLU A 409 -4.72 10.32 -27.70
C GLU A 409 -5.02 9.02 -28.44
N VAL A 410 -6.25 8.56 -28.38
CA VAL A 410 -6.70 7.33 -29.02
C VAL A 410 -7.88 7.66 -29.94
N PRO A 411 -7.76 7.41 -31.26
CA PRO A 411 -8.87 7.59 -32.19
C PRO A 411 -9.98 6.58 -31.88
N LEU A 412 -11.22 6.99 -32.13
CA LEU A 412 -12.41 6.21 -31.83
C LEU A 412 -12.95 5.57 -33.10
N HIS A 413 -12.99 4.24 -33.10
CA HIS A 413 -13.77 3.48 -34.07
C HIS A 413 -15.23 3.96 -34.06
N PRO A 414 -15.99 3.97 -35.20
CA PRO A 414 -17.37 4.47 -35.26
C PRO A 414 -18.31 3.92 -34.17
N ILE A 415 -18.18 2.64 -33.80
CA ILE A 415 -18.96 2.03 -32.69
C ILE A 415 -18.60 2.67 -31.34
N ALA A 416 -17.32 2.86 -31.05
CA ALA A 416 -16.86 3.50 -29.83
C ALA A 416 -17.27 4.98 -29.76
N ARG A 417 -17.21 5.68 -30.91
CA ARG A 417 -17.72 7.05 -31.06
C ARG A 417 -19.21 7.12 -30.69
N ALA A 418 -20.04 6.25 -31.25
CA ALA A 418 -21.48 6.23 -30.99
C ALA A 418 -21.79 6.09 -29.47
N VAL A 419 -21.03 5.29 -28.73
CA VAL A 419 -21.17 5.20 -27.27
C VAL A 419 -20.89 6.53 -26.59
N ILE A 420 -19.81 7.21 -26.99
CA ILE A 420 -19.46 8.52 -26.43
C ILE A 420 -20.50 9.58 -26.78
N GLU A 421 -21.00 9.61 -28.02
CA GLU A 421 -22.05 10.53 -28.46
C GLU A 421 -23.34 10.33 -27.65
N GLN A 422 -23.76 9.09 -27.44
CA GLN A 422 -24.93 8.79 -26.59
C GLN A 422 -24.75 9.25 -25.15
N ARG A 423 -23.57 9.04 -24.58
CA ARG A 423 -23.26 9.49 -23.21
C ARG A 423 -23.19 11.02 -23.09
N LEU A 424 -22.68 11.70 -24.11
CA LEU A 424 -22.69 13.17 -24.17
C LEU A 424 -24.11 13.73 -24.29
N ALA A 425 -25.00 13.06 -25.03
CA ALA A 425 -26.40 13.47 -25.18
C ALA A 425 -27.20 13.33 -23.87
N ASP A 426 -26.79 12.46 -22.96
CA ASP A 426 -27.42 12.29 -21.65
C ASP A 426 -27.00 13.36 -20.62
N LEU A 427 -25.96 14.13 -20.93
CA LEU A 427 -25.49 15.22 -20.08
C LEU A 427 -26.31 16.52 -20.32
N PRO A 428 -26.29 17.48 -19.39
CA PRO A 428 -26.89 18.80 -19.62
C PRO A 428 -26.39 19.45 -20.93
N ALA A 429 -27.18 20.34 -21.52
CA ALA A 429 -26.93 20.95 -22.82
C ALA A 429 -25.54 21.62 -22.95
N GLN A 430 -24.97 22.11 -21.86
CA GLN A 430 -23.62 22.70 -21.79
C GLN A 430 -22.86 22.08 -20.60
N PRO A 431 -22.37 20.84 -20.76
CA PRO A 431 -21.65 20.20 -19.67
C PRO A 431 -20.28 20.86 -19.47
N ALA A 432 -19.86 21.00 -18.20
CA ALA A 432 -18.54 21.48 -17.88
C ALA A 432 -17.45 20.53 -18.44
N ALA A 433 -16.26 21.03 -18.74
CA ALA A 433 -15.19 20.24 -19.33
C ALA A 433 -14.71 19.08 -18.41
N ASP A 434 -14.85 19.23 -17.11
CA ASP A 434 -14.55 18.23 -16.08
C ASP A 434 -15.72 17.28 -15.77
N ALA A 435 -16.90 17.50 -16.37
CA ALA A 435 -18.03 16.60 -16.21
C ALA A 435 -17.69 15.20 -16.72
N MET A 436 -18.01 14.18 -15.91
CA MET A 436 -17.71 12.78 -16.20
C MET A 436 -18.64 12.24 -17.29
N ILE A 437 -18.06 11.56 -18.29
CA ILE A 437 -18.81 10.79 -19.31
C ILE A 437 -19.54 9.60 -18.65
N PHE A 438 -18.96 9.05 -17.59
CA PHE A 438 -19.51 7.94 -16.81
C PHE A 438 -19.70 8.38 -15.35
N PRO A 439 -20.75 9.17 -15.02
CA PRO A 439 -20.97 9.71 -13.68
C PRO A 439 -21.21 8.62 -12.62
N GLU A 440 -21.57 7.39 -13.04
CA GLU A 440 -21.71 6.23 -12.17
C GLU A 440 -20.33 5.75 -11.62
N CYS A 441 -19.25 6.04 -12.35
CA CYS A 441 -17.89 5.66 -11.97
C CYS A 441 -17.30 6.61 -10.93
N ARG A 442 -17.93 6.66 -9.74
CA ARG A 442 -17.48 7.52 -8.64
C ARG A 442 -16.13 7.05 -8.09
N PRO A 443 -15.28 7.99 -7.67
CA PRO A 443 -14.03 7.67 -6.99
C PRO A 443 -14.25 6.79 -5.76
N GLY A 444 -13.37 5.81 -5.56
CA GLY A 444 -13.46 4.88 -4.43
C GLY A 444 -12.20 4.07 -4.19
N GLY A 445 -12.22 3.30 -3.09
CA GLY A 445 -11.06 2.53 -2.64
C GLY A 445 -9.99 3.40 -1.99
N ARG A 446 -8.88 2.79 -1.59
CA ARG A 446 -7.76 3.45 -0.87
C ARG A 446 -7.14 4.60 -1.67
N ASP A 447 -7.03 4.44 -2.99
CA ASP A 447 -6.44 5.45 -3.90
C ASP A 447 -7.49 6.36 -4.54
N ASN A 448 -8.75 6.31 -4.10
CA ASN A 448 -9.84 7.14 -4.60
C ASN A 448 -9.99 7.11 -6.14
N LYS A 449 -9.92 5.92 -6.76
CA LYS A 449 -9.95 5.74 -8.22
C LYS A 449 -11.37 5.61 -8.77
N PRO A 450 -11.71 6.30 -9.87
CA PRO A 450 -13.02 6.18 -10.54
C PRO A 450 -13.36 4.75 -10.98
N GLY A 451 -12.35 3.97 -11.40
CA GLY A 451 -12.53 2.57 -11.81
C GLY A 451 -12.79 1.57 -10.68
N HIS A 452 -12.76 1.99 -9.40
CA HIS A 452 -12.88 1.05 -8.26
C HIS A 452 -14.15 0.22 -8.26
N TYR A 453 -15.31 0.88 -8.37
CA TYR A 453 -16.60 0.18 -8.37
C TYR A 453 -16.86 -0.55 -9.69
N LEU A 454 -16.44 0.04 -10.82
CA LEU A 454 -16.50 -0.62 -12.12
C LEU A 454 -15.77 -1.97 -12.09
N SER A 455 -14.58 -2.03 -11.50
CA SER A 455 -13.82 -3.28 -11.37
C SER A 455 -14.62 -4.39 -10.66
N LYS A 456 -15.25 -4.05 -9.54
CA LYS A 456 -16.06 -5.00 -8.77
C LYS A 456 -17.31 -5.44 -9.53
N ARG A 457 -18.04 -4.49 -10.12
CA ARG A 457 -19.27 -4.78 -10.89
C ARG A 457 -18.98 -5.61 -12.12
N TYR A 458 -17.91 -5.27 -12.84
CA TYR A 458 -17.49 -6.03 -14.01
C TYR A 458 -17.05 -7.44 -13.63
N ALA A 459 -16.28 -7.64 -12.57
CA ALA A 459 -15.88 -8.97 -12.12
C ALA A 459 -17.09 -9.86 -11.76
N THR A 460 -18.11 -9.30 -11.10
CA THR A 460 -19.36 -10.01 -10.80
C THR A 460 -20.12 -10.38 -12.08
N PHE A 461 -20.22 -9.44 -13.03
CA PHE A 461 -20.83 -9.68 -14.33
C PHE A 461 -20.09 -10.78 -15.11
N LEU A 462 -18.76 -10.67 -15.19
CA LEU A 462 -17.91 -11.65 -15.88
C LEU A 462 -18.11 -13.06 -15.35
N LYS A 463 -18.09 -13.22 -14.03
CA LYS A 463 -18.35 -14.51 -13.37
C LYS A 463 -19.72 -15.09 -13.71
N SER A 464 -20.75 -14.26 -13.77
CA SER A 464 -22.11 -14.71 -14.07
C SER A 464 -22.31 -15.16 -15.52
N VAL A 465 -21.45 -14.72 -16.46
CA VAL A 465 -21.54 -15.09 -17.89
C VAL A 465 -20.55 -16.19 -18.25
N LEU A 466 -19.32 -16.13 -17.79
CA LEU A 466 -18.23 -17.04 -18.17
C LEU A 466 -17.82 -18.03 -17.07
N GLY A 467 -18.42 -17.95 -15.88
CA GLY A 467 -18.07 -18.79 -14.74
C GLY A 467 -16.87 -18.26 -13.93
N GLU A 468 -16.50 -18.97 -12.86
CA GLU A 468 -15.49 -18.52 -11.91
C GLU A 468 -14.03 -18.71 -12.37
N ASN A 469 -13.76 -19.78 -13.10
CA ASN A 469 -12.41 -20.18 -13.49
C ASN A 469 -12.04 -19.69 -14.90
N ASN A 470 -12.28 -18.41 -15.19
CA ASN A 470 -11.89 -17.81 -16.46
C ASN A 470 -10.49 -17.17 -16.38
N ALA A 471 -9.73 -17.29 -17.47
CA ALA A 471 -8.40 -16.71 -17.61
C ALA A 471 -8.44 -15.25 -18.14
N VAL A 472 -9.57 -14.56 -18.01
CA VAL A 472 -9.79 -13.20 -18.54
C VAL A 472 -10.19 -12.23 -17.44
N ASP A 473 -10.04 -10.94 -17.70
CA ASP A 473 -10.44 -9.83 -16.82
C ASP A 473 -10.64 -8.57 -17.66
N PHE A 474 -10.93 -7.42 -17.04
CA PHE A 474 -11.08 -6.17 -17.78
C PHE A 474 -9.83 -5.81 -18.60
N HIS A 475 -8.63 -6.11 -18.10
CA HIS A 475 -7.40 -5.83 -18.83
C HIS A 475 -7.23 -6.70 -20.08
N SER A 476 -7.97 -7.82 -20.18
CA SER A 476 -8.01 -8.67 -21.38
C SER A 476 -8.56 -7.94 -22.61
N PHE A 477 -9.39 -6.89 -22.44
CA PHE A 477 -9.82 -6.04 -23.58
C PHE A 477 -8.65 -5.31 -24.24
N ARG A 478 -7.67 -4.89 -23.47
CA ARG A 478 -6.46 -4.28 -24.03
C ARG A 478 -5.63 -5.30 -24.84
N ARG A 479 -5.69 -6.57 -24.45
CA ARG A 479 -5.11 -7.66 -25.22
C ARG A 479 -5.92 -7.94 -26.49
N CYS A 480 -7.28 -7.86 -26.42
CA CYS A 480 -8.12 -7.93 -27.61
C CYS A 480 -7.78 -6.83 -28.60
N PHE A 481 -7.65 -5.57 -28.16
CA PHE A 481 -7.24 -4.47 -29.02
C PHE A 481 -5.91 -4.75 -29.72
N ALA A 482 -4.89 -5.23 -28.96
CA ALA A 482 -3.62 -5.62 -29.57
C ALA A 482 -3.78 -6.77 -30.57
N THR A 483 -4.60 -7.78 -30.25
CA THR A 483 -4.89 -8.89 -31.16
C THR A 483 -5.58 -8.40 -32.42
N PHE A 484 -6.55 -7.50 -32.33
CA PHE A 484 -7.26 -6.94 -33.48
C PHE A 484 -6.34 -6.16 -34.42
N ILE A 485 -5.46 -5.31 -33.88
CA ILE A 485 -4.45 -4.60 -34.68
C ILE A 485 -3.52 -5.61 -35.39
N LYS A 486 -3.05 -6.64 -34.65
CA LYS A 486 -2.16 -7.65 -35.22
C LYS A 486 -2.85 -8.53 -36.26
N GLN A 487 -4.12 -8.86 -36.07
CA GLN A 487 -4.91 -9.60 -37.03
C GLN A 487 -5.15 -8.77 -38.30
N ALA A 488 -5.40 -7.45 -38.16
CA ALA A 488 -5.53 -6.56 -39.30
C ALA A 488 -4.21 -6.48 -40.09
N GLU A 489 -3.06 -6.34 -39.41
CA GLU A 489 -1.73 -6.38 -40.03
C GLU A 489 -1.53 -7.69 -40.82
N ALA A 490 -1.81 -8.84 -40.21
CA ALA A 490 -1.72 -10.16 -40.85
C ALA A 490 -2.65 -10.27 -42.06
N ASN A 491 -3.77 -9.54 -42.07
CA ASN A 491 -4.72 -9.47 -43.18
C ASN A 491 -4.42 -8.33 -44.18
N GLY A 492 -3.20 -7.82 -44.17
CA GLY A 492 -2.70 -6.85 -45.16
C GLY A 492 -3.07 -5.37 -44.87
N ALA A 493 -3.26 -5.01 -43.59
CA ALA A 493 -3.45 -3.63 -43.14
C ALA A 493 -2.09 -2.98 -42.85
N ASP A 494 -1.49 -2.27 -43.80
CA ASP A 494 -0.15 -1.70 -43.68
C ASP A 494 -0.03 -0.63 -42.59
N SER A 495 -1.13 0.00 -42.19
CA SER A 495 -1.14 0.99 -41.10
C SER A 495 -1.10 0.38 -39.70
N CYS A 496 -1.30 -0.93 -39.56
CA CYS A 496 -1.40 -1.65 -38.28
C CYS A 496 -0.06 -2.23 -37.82
N SER A 497 0.99 -1.40 -37.75
CA SER A 497 2.33 -1.83 -37.34
C SER A 497 2.51 -1.89 -35.81
N ASP A 498 3.57 -2.60 -35.34
CA ASP A 498 3.95 -2.66 -33.93
C ASP A 498 4.14 -1.28 -33.30
N LEU A 499 4.76 -0.34 -34.05
CA LEU A 499 5.01 1.01 -33.55
C LEU A 499 3.71 1.80 -33.37
N VAL A 500 2.76 1.66 -34.29
CA VAL A 500 1.42 2.26 -34.14
C VAL A 500 0.69 1.67 -32.95
N LEU A 501 0.75 0.35 -32.76
CA LEU A 501 0.18 -0.34 -31.61
C LEU A 501 0.79 0.17 -30.29
N ASP A 502 2.12 0.29 -30.19
CA ASP A 502 2.80 0.78 -28.99
C ASP A 502 2.39 2.22 -28.66
N HIS A 503 2.27 3.09 -29.67
CA HIS A 503 1.79 4.46 -29.48
C HIS A 503 0.34 4.48 -28.98
N LEU A 504 -0.57 3.74 -29.62
CA LEU A 504 -1.99 3.66 -29.23
C LEU A 504 -2.17 3.07 -27.82
N LEU A 505 -1.34 2.11 -27.44
CA LEU A 505 -1.34 1.55 -26.10
C LEU A 505 -0.58 2.43 -25.07
N GLY A 506 0.29 3.36 -25.51
CA GLY A 506 1.16 4.14 -24.62
C GLY A 506 2.24 3.27 -23.96
N HIS A 507 2.83 2.38 -24.74
CA HIS A 507 4.02 1.64 -24.37
C HIS A 507 5.28 2.47 -24.72
N LYS A 508 6.39 2.22 -24.05
CA LYS A 508 7.68 2.75 -24.48
C LYS A 508 8.15 1.91 -25.67
N PRO A 509 8.55 2.54 -26.79
CA PRO A 509 9.14 1.80 -27.90
C PRO A 509 10.36 0.99 -27.43
N VAL A 510 10.50 -0.22 -27.94
CA VAL A 510 11.48 -1.20 -27.44
C VAL A 510 12.88 -0.91 -27.96
N THR A 511 13.03 -0.26 -29.13
CA THR A 511 14.33 -0.02 -29.76
C THR A 511 14.85 1.40 -29.53
N LEU A 512 16.19 1.55 -29.47
CA LEU A 512 16.84 2.86 -29.32
C LEU A 512 16.49 3.78 -30.49
N ALA A 513 16.40 3.23 -31.70
CA ALA A 513 16.07 3.96 -32.91
C ALA A 513 14.66 4.58 -32.83
N THR A 514 13.68 3.82 -32.36
CA THR A 514 12.29 4.31 -32.23
C THR A 514 12.09 5.20 -31.01
N ASN A 515 12.89 5.02 -29.95
CA ASN A 515 12.75 5.81 -28.73
C ASN A 515 13.48 7.17 -28.79
N THR A 516 14.58 7.26 -29.55
CA THR A 516 15.47 8.43 -29.56
C THR A 516 15.44 9.20 -30.91
N TYR A 517 15.35 8.50 -32.01
CA TYR A 517 15.54 9.11 -33.36
C TYR A 517 14.26 9.19 -34.19
N ALA A 518 13.23 8.38 -33.92
CA ALA A 518 11.96 8.45 -34.63
C ALA A 518 11.08 9.60 -34.11
N ALA A 519 10.21 10.12 -34.97
CA ALA A 519 9.17 11.05 -34.55
C ALA A 519 8.35 10.44 -33.41
N LYS A 520 8.14 11.22 -32.33
CA LYS A 520 7.36 10.77 -31.17
C LYS A 520 5.91 10.43 -31.51
N ARG A 521 5.40 10.87 -32.62
CA ARG A 521 4.07 10.60 -33.16
C ARG A 521 4.11 10.62 -34.69
N PHE A 522 3.30 9.77 -35.29
CA PHE A 522 2.96 9.86 -36.70
C PHE A 522 1.90 10.95 -36.94
N ASP A 523 1.65 11.25 -38.23
CA ASP A 523 0.47 12.01 -38.59
C ASP A 523 -0.81 11.28 -38.19
N TRP A 524 -1.84 12.03 -37.85
CA TRP A 524 -3.10 11.46 -37.37
C TRP A 524 -3.77 10.56 -38.40
N SER A 525 -3.59 10.81 -39.67
CA SER A 525 -4.11 9.97 -40.75
C SER A 525 -3.64 8.52 -40.67
N VAL A 526 -2.43 8.27 -40.12
CA VAL A 526 -1.90 6.92 -39.92
C VAL A 526 -2.70 6.20 -38.84
N TYR A 527 -2.95 6.86 -37.70
CA TYR A 527 -3.71 6.25 -36.58
C TYR A 527 -5.20 6.08 -36.95
N ASP A 528 -5.80 7.05 -37.63
CA ASP A 528 -7.19 7.00 -38.08
C ASP A 528 -7.39 5.84 -39.06
N ARG A 529 -6.45 5.65 -40.00
CA ARG A 529 -6.44 4.49 -40.91
C ARG A 529 -6.27 3.18 -40.13
N ALA A 530 -5.34 3.12 -39.20
CA ALA A 530 -5.12 1.90 -38.41
C ALA A 530 -6.38 1.48 -37.64
N ILE A 531 -7.12 2.41 -37.04
CA ILE A 531 -8.38 2.11 -36.34
C ILE A 531 -9.48 1.66 -37.32
N THR A 532 -9.54 2.27 -38.50
CA THR A 532 -10.48 1.87 -39.55
C THR A 532 -10.17 0.45 -40.06
N GLU A 533 -8.93 0.21 -40.47
CA GLU A 533 -8.48 -1.10 -40.96
C GLU A 533 -8.56 -2.19 -39.87
N MET A 534 -8.31 -1.85 -38.61
CA MET A 534 -8.56 -2.76 -37.47
C MET A 534 -10.03 -3.22 -37.45
N GLY A 535 -10.97 -2.29 -37.63
CA GLY A 535 -12.40 -2.65 -37.70
C GLY A 535 -12.76 -3.52 -38.89
N GLU A 536 -12.19 -3.23 -40.06
CA GLU A 536 -12.52 -3.92 -41.31
C GLU A 536 -11.87 -5.30 -41.43
N ARG A 537 -10.63 -5.46 -40.95
CA ARG A 537 -9.77 -6.63 -41.20
C ARG A 537 -9.33 -7.38 -39.96
N GLY A 538 -9.45 -6.77 -38.77
CA GLY A 538 -8.94 -7.32 -37.51
C GLY A 538 -9.98 -7.89 -36.58
N ILE A 539 -11.27 -7.56 -36.78
CA ILE A 539 -12.36 -7.95 -35.88
C ILE A 539 -13.34 -8.84 -36.64
N ALA A 540 -13.70 -9.97 -36.04
CA ALA A 540 -14.69 -10.88 -36.62
C ALA A 540 -16.07 -10.21 -36.78
N GLY A 541 -16.75 -10.47 -37.90
CA GLY A 541 -18.04 -9.84 -38.25
C GLY A 541 -19.10 -10.05 -37.16
N ALA A 542 -19.16 -11.24 -36.55
CA ALA A 542 -20.08 -11.53 -35.44
C ALA A 542 -19.86 -10.63 -34.20
N VAL A 543 -18.60 -10.34 -33.87
CA VAL A 543 -18.24 -9.42 -32.75
C VAL A 543 -18.66 -8.00 -33.09
N LEU A 544 -18.35 -7.52 -34.32
CA LEU A 544 -18.77 -6.19 -34.76
C LEU A 544 -20.30 -6.04 -34.77
N GLN A 545 -21.01 -7.06 -35.22
CA GLN A 545 -22.47 -7.06 -35.21
C GLN A 545 -23.01 -6.98 -33.75
N ALA A 546 -22.45 -7.79 -32.86
CA ALA A 546 -22.84 -7.77 -31.43
C ALA A 546 -22.55 -6.41 -30.76
N MET A 547 -21.49 -5.69 -31.19
CA MET A 547 -21.17 -4.35 -30.71
C MET A 547 -22.10 -3.25 -31.29
N ARG A 548 -22.62 -3.42 -32.51
CA ARG A 548 -23.53 -2.46 -33.16
C ARG A 548 -24.96 -2.55 -32.63
N ASN A 549 -25.38 -3.75 -32.35
CA ASN A 549 -26.71 -4.04 -31.79
C ASN A 549 -26.86 -3.55 -30.35
#